data_3e2203e658c670df254725294731ad51
#
_entry.id   3e2203e658c670df254725294731ad51
#
_cell.length_a   1.000
_cell.length_b   1.000
_cell.length_c   1.000
_cell.angle_alpha   90.00
_cell.angle_beta   90.00
_cell.angle_gamma   90.00
#
_symmetry.space_group_name_H-M   'P 1'
#
loop_
_entity.id
_entity.type
_entity.pdbx_description
1 polymer ?
#
loop_
_entity_poly.entity_id
_entity_poly.type
_entity_poly.pdbx_seq_one_letter_code
_entity_poly.pdbx_strand_id
1 'polypeptide(L)'
;FATAFRLGIEPFFFNHANKANAKNTYAIITKYFAICGSAILLFVIVYIDFFKTLLIKNEAYWVALSIVPIILLANLCLGIYHNLSVWYKVTDRTRYGAYISLIGACITLGLNFILIPAISYMGAAIATLAAYGAMMSLSYFLGRKYYRVPYDLSLIHISEPTRPSQ
;
A
#
# COMPACT_ATOMS: atom_id res chain seq x y z
N PHE A 1 6.35 3.78 9.51
CA PHE A 1 5.50 2.61 9.77
C PHE A 1 5.68 1.52 8.71
N ALA A 2 5.36 1.75 7.42
CA ALA A 2 5.43 0.74 6.36
C ALA A 2 6.80 0.08 6.23
N THR A 3 7.88 0.86 6.27
CA THR A 3 9.25 0.34 6.16
C THR A 3 9.65 -0.50 7.38
N ALA A 4 9.36 -0.01 8.60
CA ALA A 4 9.65 -0.75 9.83
C ALA A 4 8.85 -2.06 9.89
N PHE A 5 7.58 -2.03 9.52
CA PHE A 5 6.74 -3.22 9.42
C PHE A 5 7.31 -4.23 8.41
N ARG A 6 7.72 -3.78 7.21
CA ARG A 6 8.32 -4.65 6.20
C ARG A 6 9.57 -5.36 6.71
N LEU A 7 10.50 -4.64 7.36
CA LEU A 7 11.73 -5.20 7.87
C LEU A 7 11.49 -6.26 8.96
N GLY A 8 10.45 -6.08 9.79
CA GLY A 8 10.09 -7.03 10.82
C GLY A 8 9.34 -8.26 10.31
N ILE A 9 8.46 -8.08 9.30
CA ILE A 9 7.58 -9.14 8.84
C ILE A 9 8.18 -9.98 7.70
N GLU A 10 9.15 -9.46 6.95
CA GLU A 10 9.74 -10.15 5.81
C GLU A 10 10.42 -11.49 6.21
N PRO A 11 11.24 -11.56 7.28
CA PRO A 11 11.79 -12.83 7.77
C PRO A 11 10.71 -13.82 8.20
N PHE A 12 9.63 -13.33 8.80
CA PHE A 12 8.50 -14.16 9.22
C PHE A 12 7.82 -14.83 8.01
N PHE A 13 7.63 -14.12 6.91
CA PHE A 13 7.04 -14.66 5.70
C PHE A 13 7.88 -15.81 5.12
N PHE A 14 9.20 -15.66 5.05
CA PHE A 14 10.09 -16.72 4.56
C PHE A 14 10.09 -17.95 5.47
N ASN A 15 10.14 -17.76 6.77
CA ASN A 15 10.11 -18.86 7.74
C ASN A 15 8.79 -19.64 7.74
N HIS A 16 7.69 -19.02 7.30
CA HIS A 16 6.36 -19.63 7.26
C HIS A 16 5.94 -20.09 5.84
N ALA A 17 6.74 -19.83 4.81
CA ALA A 17 6.39 -20.11 3.41
C ALA A 17 5.99 -21.59 3.15
N ASN A 18 6.61 -22.53 3.85
CA ASN A 18 6.38 -23.97 3.70
C ASN A 18 5.29 -24.55 4.61
N LYS A 19 4.63 -23.71 5.43
CA LYS A 19 3.56 -24.18 6.32
C LYS A 19 2.22 -24.26 5.59
N ALA A 20 1.39 -25.25 5.91
CA ALA A 20 0.08 -25.47 5.29
C ALA A 20 -0.83 -24.24 5.32
N ASN A 21 -0.73 -23.40 6.37
CA ASN A 21 -1.55 -22.20 6.58
C ASN A 21 -0.86 -20.89 6.13
N ALA A 22 0.26 -20.94 5.40
CA ALA A 22 1.01 -19.76 5.01
C ALA A 22 0.13 -18.70 4.29
N LYS A 23 -0.70 -19.13 3.34
CA LYS A 23 -1.59 -18.25 2.56
C LYS A 23 -2.59 -17.49 3.43
N ASN A 24 -3.22 -18.18 4.38
CA ASN A 24 -4.17 -17.56 5.30
C ASN A 24 -3.47 -16.56 6.22
N THR A 25 -2.28 -16.91 6.70
CA THR A 25 -1.45 -16.01 7.53
C THR A 25 -1.09 -14.73 6.76
N TYR A 26 -0.70 -14.84 5.48
CA TYR A 26 -0.39 -13.68 4.65
C TYR A 26 -1.61 -12.79 4.39
N ALA A 27 -2.79 -13.38 4.18
CA ALA A 27 -4.04 -12.64 4.05
C ALA A 27 -4.39 -11.85 5.32
N ILE A 28 -4.29 -12.50 6.48
CA ILE A 28 -4.55 -11.90 7.79
C ILE A 28 -3.60 -10.74 8.07
N ILE A 29 -2.30 -10.93 7.84
CA ILE A 29 -1.28 -9.89 8.03
C ILE A 29 -1.55 -8.68 7.14
N THR A 30 -1.85 -8.91 5.86
CA THR A 30 -2.16 -7.83 4.91
C THR A 30 -3.42 -7.08 5.33
N LYS A 31 -4.46 -7.78 5.80
CA LYS A 31 -5.70 -7.19 6.30
C LYS A 31 -5.44 -6.27 7.51
N TYR A 32 -4.74 -6.78 8.54
CA TYR A 32 -4.43 -5.97 9.72
C TYR A 32 -3.51 -4.80 9.41
N PHE A 33 -2.55 -4.98 8.50
CA PHE A 33 -1.71 -3.89 8.02
C PHE A 33 -2.53 -2.77 7.37
N ALA A 34 -3.48 -3.13 6.49
CA ALA A 34 -4.34 -2.17 5.82
C ALA A 34 -5.25 -1.44 6.83
N ILE A 35 -5.83 -2.15 7.79
CA ILE A 35 -6.67 -1.54 8.85
C ILE A 35 -5.85 -0.57 9.70
N CYS A 36 -4.71 -1.02 10.22
CA CYS A 36 -3.85 -0.21 11.07
C CYS A 36 -3.29 1.01 10.30
N GLY A 37 -2.83 0.79 9.07
CA GLY A 37 -2.34 1.86 8.19
C GLY A 37 -3.41 2.89 7.85
N SER A 38 -4.65 2.45 7.59
CA SER A 38 -5.80 3.35 7.37
C SER A 38 -6.16 4.13 8.62
N ALA A 39 -6.12 3.51 9.80
CA ALA A 39 -6.37 4.18 11.07
C ALA A 39 -5.32 5.27 11.35
N ILE A 40 -4.03 4.97 11.12
CA ILE A 40 -2.94 5.95 11.24
C ILE A 40 -3.13 7.10 10.25
N LEU A 41 -3.49 6.79 9.00
CA LEU A 41 -3.76 7.80 7.98
C LEU A 41 -4.89 8.72 8.40
N LEU A 42 -6.02 8.17 8.85
CA LEU A 42 -7.16 8.96 9.34
C LEU A 42 -6.77 9.80 10.56
N PHE A 43 -6.03 9.23 11.51
CA PHE A 43 -5.54 9.95 12.68
C PHE A 43 -4.70 11.18 12.27
N VAL A 44 -3.75 11.01 11.35
CA VAL A 44 -2.91 12.12 10.89
C VAL A 44 -3.73 13.18 10.14
N ILE A 45 -4.71 12.77 9.31
CA ILE A 45 -5.57 13.73 8.59
C ILE A 45 -6.44 14.53 9.54
N VAL A 46 -7.06 13.88 10.54
CA VAL A 46 -7.93 14.55 11.51
C VAL A 46 -7.14 15.55 12.38
N TYR A 47 -5.92 15.18 12.77
CA TYR A 47 -5.05 16.02 13.61
C TYR A 47 -4.02 16.81 12.81
N ILE A 48 -4.23 17.03 11.51
CA ILE A 48 -3.25 17.70 10.63
C ILE A 48 -2.92 19.13 11.11
N ASP A 49 -3.90 19.86 11.62
CA ASP A 49 -3.70 21.22 12.13
C ASP A 49 -2.87 21.23 13.42
N PHE A 50 -3.02 20.21 14.27
CA PHE A 50 -2.17 20.03 15.44
C PHE A 50 -0.72 19.76 15.03
N PHE A 51 -0.51 18.82 14.11
CA PHE A 51 0.83 18.51 13.60
C PHE A 51 1.46 19.70 12.85
N LYS A 52 0.66 20.47 12.15
CA LYS A 52 1.07 21.70 11.46
C LYS A 52 1.70 22.70 12.45
N THR A 53 1.00 23.02 13.52
CA THR A 53 1.49 23.99 14.51
C THR A 53 2.68 23.47 15.31
N LEU A 54 2.74 22.15 15.56
CA LEU A 54 3.82 21.53 16.32
C LEU A 54 5.11 21.40 15.51
N LEU A 55 5.01 21.01 14.22
CA LEU A 55 6.16 20.62 13.40
C LEU A 55 6.64 21.72 12.44
N ILE A 56 5.76 22.62 12.03
CA ILE A 56 6.06 23.62 10.99
C ILE A 56 5.98 25.02 11.55
N LYS A 57 7.13 25.55 11.93
CA LYS A 57 7.25 26.91 12.48
C LYS A 57 7.04 28.03 11.45
N ASN A 58 7.31 27.75 10.16
CA ASN A 58 7.21 28.75 9.10
C ASN A 58 5.90 28.58 8.33
N GLU A 59 5.04 29.57 8.41
CA GLU A 59 3.71 29.59 7.78
C GLU A 59 3.75 29.47 6.24
N ALA A 60 4.85 29.87 5.60
CA ALA A 60 5.01 29.73 4.16
C ALA A 60 4.91 28.28 3.64
N TYR A 61 5.23 27.31 4.49
CA TYR A 61 5.12 25.88 4.14
C TYR A 61 3.74 25.26 4.40
N TRP A 62 2.79 26.01 4.98
CA TRP A 62 1.46 25.48 5.27
C TRP A 62 0.66 25.14 4.02
N VAL A 63 0.91 25.85 2.92
CA VAL A 63 0.29 25.54 1.62
C VAL A 63 0.66 24.12 1.14
N ALA A 64 1.88 23.68 1.44
CA ALA A 64 2.34 22.35 1.05
C ALA A 64 1.67 21.22 1.85
N LEU A 65 0.98 21.50 2.96
CA LEU A 65 0.25 20.48 3.74
C LEU A 65 -0.90 19.85 2.97
N SER A 66 -1.40 20.52 1.94
CA SER A 66 -2.46 19.98 1.06
C SER A 66 -2.06 18.67 0.37
N ILE A 67 -0.76 18.41 0.18
CA ILE A 67 -0.28 17.14 -0.40
C ILE A 67 -0.18 16.00 0.62
N VAL A 68 -0.16 16.30 1.92
CA VAL A 68 0.09 15.29 2.98
C VAL A 68 -0.91 14.14 2.92
N PRO A 69 -2.23 14.35 2.80
CA PRO A 69 -3.19 13.25 2.68
C PRO A 69 -2.91 12.36 1.46
N ILE A 70 -2.55 12.97 0.32
CA ILE A 70 -2.27 12.24 -0.93
C ILE A 70 -1.00 11.37 -0.77
N ILE A 71 0.06 11.93 -0.20
CA ILE A 71 1.31 11.21 0.04
C ILE A 71 1.13 10.10 1.08
N LEU A 72 0.34 10.34 2.13
CA LEU A 72 0.02 9.31 3.12
C LEU A 72 -0.75 8.15 2.49
N LEU A 73 -1.73 8.44 1.65
CA LEU A 73 -2.47 7.43 0.90
C LEU A 73 -1.56 6.67 -0.08
N ALA A 74 -0.67 7.36 -0.79
CA ALA A 74 0.32 6.74 -1.65
C ALA A 74 1.23 5.77 -0.88
N ASN A 75 1.72 6.19 0.31
CA ASN A 75 2.53 5.33 1.17
C ASN A 75 1.75 4.13 1.74
N LEU A 76 0.46 4.28 1.99
CA LEU A 76 -0.41 3.14 2.37
C LEU A 76 -0.50 2.14 1.22
N CYS A 77 -0.73 2.59 -0.02
CA CYS A 77 -0.74 1.74 -1.22
C CYS A 77 0.60 1.02 -1.41
N LEU A 78 1.72 1.72 -1.22
CA LEU A 78 3.05 1.13 -1.27
C LEU A 78 3.25 0.07 -0.18
N GLY A 79 2.79 0.32 1.04
CA GLY A 79 2.84 -0.65 2.13
C GLY A 79 2.04 -1.92 1.84
N ILE A 80 0.82 -1.77 1.31
CA ILE A 80 -0.01 -2.90 0.86
C ILE A 80 0.68 -3.64 -0.30
N TYR A 81 1.26 -2.92 -1.28
CA TYR A 81 2.04 -3.53 -2.35
C TYR A 81 3.16 -4.41 -1.81
N HIS A 82 3.91 -3.95 -0.79
CA HIS A 82 4.97 -4.76 -0.19
C HIS A 82 4.45 -6.05 0.45
N ASN A 83 3.30 -6.02 1.11
CA ASN A 83 2.67 -7.24 1.65
C ASN A 83 2.18 -8.16 0.52
N LEU A 84 1.56 -7.60 -0.51
CA LEU A 84 1.15 -8.36 -1.68
C LEU A 84 2.35 -8.94 -2.45
N SER A 85 3.52 -8.34 -2.37
CA SER A 85 4.73 -8.75 -3.10
C SER A 85 5.33 -10.08 -2.63
N VAL A 86 4.91 -10.57 -1.48
CA VAL A 86 5.43 -11.83 -0.89
C VAL A 86 5.28 -13.01 -1.83
N TRP A 87 4.19 -13.08 -2.63
CA TRP A 87 3.93 -14.22 -3.50
C TRP A 87 5.06 -14.49 -4.50
N TYR A 88 5.59 -13.47 -5.17
CA TYR A 88 6.67 -13.68 -6.15
C TYR A 88 8.03 -13.91 -5.48
N LYS A 89 8.20 -13.50 -4.24
CA LYS A 89 9.41 -13.79 -3.44
C LYS A 89 9.44 -15.25 -2.98
N VAL A 90 8.31 -15.77 -2.47
CA VAL A 90 8.22 -17.17 -1.98
C VAL A 90 8.06 -18.20 -3.10
N THR A 91 7.73 -17.78 -4.33
CA THR A 91 7.62 -18.66 -5.50
C THR A 91 8.80 -18.55 -6.45
N ASP A 92 9.89 -17.89 -6.04
CA ASP A 92 11.11 -17.65 -6.87
C ASP A 92 10.82 -16.94 -8.21
N ARG A 93 9.72 -16.18 -8.26
CA ARG A 93 9.32 -15.43 -9.46
C ARG A 93 9.64 -13.94 -9.34
N THR A 94 10.81 -13.61 -8.83
CA THR A 94 11.25 -12.24 -8.55
C THR A 94 11.25 -11.30 -9.78
N ARG A 95 11.33 -11.87 -11.00
CA ARG A 95 11.20 -11.12 -12.26
C ARG A 95 9.91 -10.31 -12.34
N TYR A 96 8.80 -10.81 -11.79
CA TYR A 96 7.55 -10.05 -11.75
C TYR A 96 7.65 -8.81 -10.87
N GLY A 97 8.39 -8.89 -9.76
CA GLY A 97 8.69 -7.72 -8.93
C GLY A 97 9.45 -6.64 -9.69
N ALA A 98 10.46 -7.04 -10.49
CA ALA A 98 11.19 -6.10 -11.34
C ALA A 98 10.30 -5.44 -12.40
N TYR A 99 9.44 -6.20 -13.08
CA TYR A 99 8.50 -5.64 -14.06
C TYR A 99 7.50 -4.68 -13.43
N ILE A 100 6.91 -5.04 -12.28
CA ILE A 100 5.96 -4.16 -11.57
C ILE A 100 6.65 -2.86 -11.15
N SER A 101 7.88 -2.95 -10.61
CA SER A 101 8.65 -1.77 -10.22
C SER A 101 9.02 -0.89 -11.42
N LEU A 102 9.38 -1.49 -12.55
CA LEU A 102 9.69 -0.76 -13.78
C LEU A 102 8.45 -0.02 -14.31
N ILE A 103 7.28 -0.67 -14.31
CA ILE A 103 6.00 -0.04 -14.69
C ILE A 103 5.70 1.13 -13.75
N GLY A 104 5.87 0.95 -12.44
CA GLY A 104 5.70 2.02 -11.46
C GLY A 104 6.63 3.21 -11.73
N ALA A 105 7.89 2.94 -12.03
CA ALA A 105 8.87 3.98 -12.39
C ALA A 105 8.46 4.73 -13.68
N CYS A 106 8.05 4.01 -14.72
CA CYS A 106 7.57 4.63 -15.97
C CYS A 106 6.34 5.51 -15.74
N ILE A 107 5.37 5.05 -14.94
CA ILE A 107 4.19 5.84 -14.57
C ILE A 107 4.60 7.10 -13.82
N THR A 108 5.47 6.97 -12.81
CA THR A 108 5.95 8.11 -12.02
C THR A 108 6.64 9.14 -12.90
N LEU A 109 7.59 8.71 -13.75
CA LEU A 109 8.34 9.62 -14.63
C LEU A 109 7.41 10.28 -15.65
N GLY A 110 6.55 9.50 -16.32
CA GLY A 110 5.63 10.02 -17.33
C GLY A 110 4.63 11.02 -16.75
N LEU A 111 4.02 10.71 -15.62
CA LEU A 111 3.07 11.61 -14.97
C LEU A 111 3.77 12.84 -14.38
N ASN A 112 4.95 12.72 -13.80
CA ASN A 112 5.70 13.87 -13.33
C ASN A 112 6.04 14.84 -14.45
N PHE A 113 6.44 14.32 -15.63
CA PHE A 113 6.74 15.15 -16.78
C PHE A 113 5.55 15.97 -17.27
N ILE A 114 4.34 15.43 -17.14
CA ILE A 114 3.09 16.08 -17.57
C ILE A 114 2.49 16.95 -16.46
N LEU A 115 2.43 16.45 -15.22
CA LEU A 115 1.69 17.10 -14.14
C LEU A 115 2.49 18.17 -13.40
N ILE A 116 3.82 18.03 -13.26
CA ILE A 116 4.63 19.03 -12.54
C ILE A 116 4.56 20.39 -13.21
N PRO A 117 4.70 20.53 -14.56
CA PRO A 117 4.54 21.83 -15.21
C PRO A 117 3.14 22.43 -15.07
N ALA A 118 2.09 21.59 -14.94
CA ALA A 118 0.70 22.04 -14.88
C ALA A 118 0.27 22.44 -13.46
N ILE A 119 0.61 21.65 -12.45
CA ILE A 119 0.11 21.79 -11.06
C ILE A 119 1.22 21.67 -10.00
N SER A 120 2.48 21.90 -10.40
CA SER A 120 3.65 21.94 -9.51
C SER A 120 3.75 20.70 -8.58
N TYR A 121 4.00 20.93 -7.29
CA TYR A 121 4.19 19.87 -6.29
C TYR A 121 2.97 18.94 -6.13
N MET A 122 1.74 19.42 -6.39
CA MET A 122 0.54 18.59 -6.37
C MET A 122 0.61 17.51 -7.44
N GLY A 123 1.18 17.82 -8.60
CA GLY A 123 1.41 16.85 -9.68
C GLY A 123 2.30 15.70 -9.26
N ALA A 124 3.38 15.98 -8.53
CA ALA A 124 4.27 14.95 -8.02
C ALA A 124 3.57 14.01 -7.02
N ALA A 125 2.72 14.57 -6.15
CA ALA A 125 1.95 13.78 -5.19
C ALA A 125 0.95 12.84 -5.88
N ILE A 126 0.23 13.34 -6.88
CA ILE A 126 -0.73 12.56 -7.69
C ILE A 126 0.00 11.48 -8.50
N ALA A 127 1.13 11.82 -9.12
CA ALA A 127 1.94 10.86 -9.87
C ALA A 127 2.42 9.71 -9.00
N THR A 128 2.86 10.02 -7.77
CA THR A 128 3.29 9.01 -6.79
C THR A 128 2.13 8.12 -6.37
N LEU A 129 0.96 8.68 -6.08
CA LEU A 129 -0.24 7.92 -5.74
C LEU A 129 -0.67 7.00 -6.88
N ALA A 130 -0.68 7.50 -8.11
CA ALA A 130 -1.04 6.72 -9.30
C ALA A 130 -0.06 5.55 -9.52
N ALA A 131 1.24 5.79 -9.38
CA ALA A 131 2.26 4.75 -9.53
C ALA A 131 2.14 3.66 -8.46
N TYR A 132 2.02 4.05 -7.19
CA TYR A 132 1.92 3.08 -6.10
C TYR A 132 0.59 2.33 -6.12
N GLY A 133 -0.51 2.99 -6.50
CA GLY A 133 -1.80 2.36 -6.73
C GLY A 133 -1.75 1.36 -7.88
N ALA A 134 -1.08 1.69 -8.99
CA ALA A 134 -0.88 0.78 -10.11
C ALA A 134 -0.03 -0.44 -9.71
N MET A 135 1.08 -0.24 -8.99
CA MET A 135 1.93 -1.33 -8.50
C MET A 135 1.16 -2.26 -7.55
N MET A 136 0.38 -1.70 -6.63
CA MET A 136 -0.48 -2.46 -5.72
C MET A 136 -1.50 -3.30 -6.50
N SER A 137 -2.19 -2.69 -7.46
CA SER A 137 -3.20 -3.36 -8.29
C SER A 137 -2.58 -4.48 -9.13
N LEU A 138 -1.46 -4.21 -9.81
CA LEU A 138 -0.75 -5.21 -10.61
C LEU A 138 -0.29 -6.39 -9.74
N SER A 139 0.29 -6.13 -8.57
CA SER A 139 0.71 -7.18 -7.65
C SER A 139 -0.46 -8.03 -7.16
N TYR A 140 -1.61 -7.41 -6.89
CA TYR A 140 -2.84 -8.11 -6.50
C TYR A 140 -3.37 -9.03 -7.62
N PHE A 141 -3.52 -8.50 -8.85
CA PHE A 141 -4.05 -9.29 -9.97
C PHE A 141 -3.11 -10.43 -10.36
N LEU A 142 -1.80 -10.18 -10.42
CA LEU A 142 -0.83 -11.23 -10.72
C LEU A 142 -0.74 -12.25 -9.58
N GLY A 143 -0.77 -11.80 -8.33
CA GLY A 143 -0.80 -12.69 -7.17
C GLY A 143 -2.03 -13.58 -7.17
N ARG A 144 -3.21 -13.06 -7.50
CA ARG A 144 -4.44 -13.85 -7.64
C ARG A 144 -4.35 -14.92 -8.74
N LYS A 145 -3.60 -14.64 -9.81
CA LYS A 145 -3.39 -15.60 -10.90
C LYS A 145 -2.40 -16.71 -10.56
N TYR A 146 -1.26 -16.36 -9.93
CA TYR A 146 -0.15 -17.28 -9.73
C TYR A 146 -0.04 -17.88 -8.33
N TYR A 147 -0.57 -17.18 -7.32
CA TYR A 147 -0.53 -17.62 -5.93
C TYR A 147 -1.79 -17.16 -5.21
N ARG A 148 -2.86 -17.94 -5.33
CA ARG A 148 -4.17 -17.59 -4.74
C ARG A 148 -4.07 -17.54 -3.23
N VAL A 149 -3.92 -16.34 -2.71
CA VAL A 149 -4.09 -16.03 -1.28
C VAL A 149 -5.55 -15.64 -1.09
N PRO A 150 -6.28 -16.21 -0.13
CA PRO A 150 -7.67 -15.83 0.16
C PRO A 150 -7.69 -14.46 0.86
N TYR A 151 -7.58 -13.38 0.09
CA TYR A 151 -7.79 -12.03 0.60
C TYR A 151 -9.28 -11.80 0.76
N ASP A 152 -9.76 -11.72 2.00
CA ASP A 152 -11.13 -11.33 2.30
C ASP A 152 -11.32 -9.84 1.97
N LEU A 153 -11.89 -9.57 0.80
CA LEU A 153 -12.30 -8.23 0.39
C LEU A 153 -13.64 -7.83 1.01
N SER A 154 -14.20 -8.65 1.88
CA SER A 154 -15.54 -8.49 2.45
C SER A 154 -15.69 -7.42 3.52
N LEU A 155 -14.73 -6.49 3.65
CA LEU A 155 -14.94 -5.27 4.44
C LEU A 155 -16.04 -4.36 3.85
N ILE A 156 -16.54 -4.65 2.64
CA ILE A 156 -17.64 -3.91 2.00
C ILE A 156 -18.99 -4.64 2.16
N HIS A 157 -19.00 -5.93 2.53
CA HIS A 157 -20.21 -6.68 2.81
C HIS A 157 -20.27 -7.13 4.28
N ILE A 158 -20.83 -6.27 5.11
CA ILE A 158 -21.39 -6.68 6.40
C ILE A 158 -22.66 -7.49 6.11
N SER A 159 -22.71 -8.72 6.64
CA SER A 159 -23.85 -9.60 6.74
C SER A 159 -24.15 -10.56 5.57
N GLU A 160 -23.61 -11.77 5.67
CA GLU A 160 -24.45 -12.96 5.54
C GLU A 160 -24.13 -13.94 6.68
N PRO A 161 -25.12 -14.29 7.51
CA PRO A 161 -24.90 -15.32 8.53
C PRO A 161 -24.73 -16.67 7.83
N THR A 162 -23.63 -17.36 8.13
CA THR A 162 -23.40 -18.74 7.72
C THR A 162 -24.59 -19.61 8.11
N ARG A 163 -25.31 -20.12 7.11
CA ARG A 163 -26.25 -21.22 7.30
C ARG A 163 -25.48 -22.46 7.79
N PRO A 164 -25.85 -23.08 8.90
CA PRO A 164 -25.30 -24.38 9.25
C PRO A 164 -25.80 -25.40 8.23
N SER A 165 -24.86 -26.11 7.61
CA SER A 165 -25.17 -27.31 6.82
C SER A 165 -25.75 -28.38 7.70
N GLN A 166 -26.97 -28.79 7.42
CA GLN A 166 -27.56 -30.04 7.90
C GLN A 166 -26.91 -31.23 7.18
#